data_c1562522f425917facb95b8e10caa761
#
_entry.id   c1562522f425917facb95b8e10caa761
#
_cell.length_a   1.000
_cell.length_b   1.000
_cell.length_c   1.000
_cell.angle_alpha   90.00
_cell.angle_beta   90.00
_cell.angle_gamma   90.00
#
_symmetry.space_group_name_H-M   'P 1'
#
loop_
_entity.id
_entity.type
_entity.pdbx_description
1 polymer ?
#
loop_
_entity_poly.entity_id
_entity_poly.type
_entity_poly.pdbx_seq_one_letter_code
_entity_poly.pdbx_strand_id
1 'polypeptide(L)'
;MNRLLLVPRRRFHALILLWLSLALSGCTGLFLYPDRVRHLPDRAIGTPAEEQWIPAQDGSRMHALFLPAQGPRRATVLFLHGNAENLSSHVHAVSWLPAQGYAVLALDYRGFGLSEGRANVDAIHQDAAVALAWLLAQEPTATGPLIVYGQSLGGSVAIRLVAQADAVQRQRIAALIADSAFSSYRGIAREKLAQVWLTWPLQAPLSLLISNRYSAVDVVDRIGPIPLLLLHGENDVVVPFSHSQRLYAEAREPKEIWLIPGGQHIDLTRRESVRQRLLQYLDTAAGKAAP
;
A
#
# COMPACT_ATOMS: atom_id res chain seq x y z
N MET A 1 -7.83 -61.13 14.86
CA MET A 1 -9.09 -60.36 15.02
C MET A 1 -8.74 -58.89 15.08
N ASN A 2 -8.76 -58.21 13.93
CA ASN A 2 -8.47 -56.80 13.83
C ASN A 2 -9.81 -56.03 13.96
N ARG A 3 -9.98 -55.32 15.07
CA ARG A 3 -11.08 -54.34 15.21
C ARG A 3 -10.64 -53.02 14.55
N LEU A 4 -11.09 -52.77 13.33
CA LEU A 4 -11.06 -51.46 12.72
C LEU A 4 -12.02 -50.54 13.51
N LEU A 5 -11.44 -49.61 14.24
CA LEU A 5 -12.19 -48.52 14.91
C LEU A 5 -12.78 -47.58 13.84
N LEU A 6 -14.06 -47.81 13.52
CA LEU A 6 -14.84 -46.90 12.68
C LEU A 6 -15.07 -45.58 13.45
N VAL A 7 -14.31 -44.57 13.12
CA VAL A 7 -14.58 -43.19 13.61
C VAL A 7 -15.94 -42.77 13.09
N PRO A 8 -16.90 -42.36 13.96
CA PRO A 8 -18.23 -42.04 13.52
C PRO A 8 -18.19 -40.85 12.56
N ARG A 9 -18.83 -40.95 11.39
CA ARG A 9 -18.88 -39.94 10.31
C ARG A 9 -19.07 -38.50 10.81
N ARG A 10 -19.84 -38.27 11.86
CA ARG A 10 -20.06 -36.95 12.47
C ARG A 10 -18.80 -36.34 13.08
N ARG A 11 -17.90 -37.15 13.69
CA ARG A 11 -16.62 -36.68 14.24
C ARG A 11 -15.63 -36.35 13.14
N PHE A 12 -15.68 -37.07 12.03
CA PHE A 12 -14.84 -36.78 10.85
C PHE A 12 -15.22 -35.45 10.20
N HIS A 13 -16.51 -35.15 10.03
CA HIS A 13 -16.97 -33.86 9.52
C HIS A 13 -16.65 -32.70 10.48
N ALA A 14 -16.77 -32.90 11.78
CA ALA A 14 -16.40 -31.89 12.78
C ALA A 14 -14.91 -31.58 12.78
N LEU A 15 -14.06 -32.60 12.60
CA LEU A 15 -12.60 -32.41 12.44
C LEU A 15 -12.25 -31.70 11.13
N ILE A 16 -12.92 -32.00 10.02
CA ILE A 16 -12.74 -31.29 8.75
C ILE A 16 -13.16 -29.84 8.88
N LEU A 17 -14.31 -29.55 9.52
CA LEU A 17 -14.77 -28.17 9.74
C LEU A 17 -13.87 -27.40 10.70
N LEU A 18 -13.32 -28.06 11.74
CA LEU A 18 -12.33 -27.46 12.63
C LEU A 18 -11.00 -27.19 11.91
N TRP A 19 -10.53 -28.12 11.09
CA TRP A 19 -9.35 -27.94 10.24
C TRP A 19 -9.54 -26.84 9.20
N LEU A 20 -10.70 -26.77 8.55
CA LEU A 20 -11.08 -25.69 7.65
C LEU A 20 -11.15 -24.34 8.38
N SER A 21 -11.72 -24.27 9.58
CA SER A 21 -11.80 -23.03 10.35
C SER A 21 -10.41 -22.55 10.84
N LEU A 22 -9.52 -23.47 11.22
CA LEU A 22 -8.14 -23.17 11.58
C LEU A 22 -7.29 -22.76 10.36
N ALA A 23 -7.53 -23.38 9.20
CA ALA A 23 -6.91 -22.97 7.94
C ALA A 23 -7.41 -21.59 7.45
N LEU A 24 -8.67 -21.26 7.69
CA LEU A 24 -9.29 -19.97 7.31
C LEU A 24 -8.76 -18.78 8.13
N SER A 25 -8.33 -18.99 9.37
CA SER A 25 -7.76 -17.91 10.21
C SER A 25 -6.32 -17.53 9.85
N GLY A 26 -5.63 -18.32 9.01
CA GLY A 26 -4.21 -18.12 8.66
C GLY A 26 -3.93 -17.67 7.22
N CYS A 27 -4.92 -17.65 6.32
CA CYS A 27 -4.67 -17.49 4.88
C CYS A 27 -4.29 -16.06 4.44
N THR A 28 -4.44 -15.04 5.28
CA THR A 28 -4.01 -13.67 4.92
C THR A 28 -2.49 -13.52 4.88
N GLY A 29 -1.74 -14.34 5.61
CA GLY A 29 -0.27 -14.38 5.55
C GLY A 29 0.31 -14.94 4.24
N LEU A 30 -0.46 -15.77 3.52
CA LEU A 30 -0.06 -16.30 2.21
C LEU A 30 -0.10 -15.26 1.08
N PHE A 31 -0.74 -14.12 1.31
CA PHE A 31 -0.86 -13.05 0.33
C PHE A 31 0.33 -12.08 0.37
N LEU A 32 1.06 -12.04 1.49
CA LEU A 32 2.16 -11.11 1.71
C LEU A 32 3.50 -11.82 1.52
N TYR A 33 4.45 -11.11 0.90
CA TYR A 33 5.79 -11.61 0.59
C TYR A 33 6.86 -10.72 1.25
N PRO A 34 6.83 -10.56 2.60
CA PRO A 34 7.83 -9.78 3.29
C PRO A 34 9.18 -10.47 3.25
N ASP A 35 10.25 -9.70 3.06
CA ASP A 35 11.59 -10.18 3.29
C ASP A 35 12.41 -9.16 4.13
N ARG A 36 13.57 -9.60 4.59
CA ARG A 36 14.51 -8.80 5.39
C ARG A 36 15.85 -8.60 4.71
N VAL A 37 15.92 -8.97 3.44
CA VAL A 37 17.13 -8.80 2.63
C VAL A 37 17.26 -7.33 2.25
N ARG A 38 18.44 -6.76 2.43
CA ARG A 38 18.74 -5.42 1.89
C ARG A 38 19.03 -5.56 0.41
N HIS A 39 18.09 -5.19 -0.44
CA HIS A 39 18.19 -5.32 -1.89
C HIS A 39 19.16 -4.31 -2.50
N LEU A 40 19.20 -3.09 -1.96
CA LEU A 40 20.08 -2.04 -2.42
C LEU A 40 20.82 -1.38 -1.24
N PRO A 41 22.08 -1.00 -1.41
CA PRO A 41 22.83 -0.29 -0.38
C PRO A 41 22.30 1.16 -0.24
N ASP A 42 22.40 1.75 0.94
CA ASP A 42 21.88 3.10 1.25
C ASP A 42 22.44 4.17 0.31
N ARG A 43 23.71 4.06 -0.09
CA ARG A 43 24.34 4.95 -1.09
C ARG A 43 23.61 4.97 -2.44
N ALA A 44 22.83 3.91 -2.76
CA ALA A 44 22.07 3.85 -3.99
C ALA A 44 20.79 4.68 -3.93
N ILE A 45 20.33 5.13 -2.74
CA ILE A 45 19.17 6.01 -2.59
C ILE A 45 19.42 7.36 -3.30
N GLY A 46 20.68 7.81 -3.37
CA GLY A 46 21.06 9.01 -4.10
C GLY A 46 20.67 10.34 -3.44
N THR A 47 20.12 10.29 -2.21
CA THR A 47 19.75 11.46 -1.40
C THR A 47 20.03 11.15 0.07
N PRO A 48 20.27 12.14 0.94
CA PRO A 48 20.34 11.93 2.39
C PRO A 48 19.12 11.19 2.91
N ALA A 49 19.33 10.25 3.81
CA ALA A 49 18.29 9.48 4.46
C ALA A 49 18.62 9.29 5.94
N GLU A 50 17.61 9.45 6.79
CA GLU A 50 17.69 9.31 8.23
C GLU A 50 16.79 8.15 8.66
N GLU A 51 17.32 7.19 9.43
CA GLU A 51 16.51 6.11 9.99
C GLU A 51 15.57 6.65 11.07
N GLN A 52 14.31 6.26 11.00
CA GLN A 52 13.29 6.56 11.99
C GLN A 52 12.71 5.25 12.53
N TRP A 53 12.39 5.23 13.82
CA TRP A 53 11.77 4.09 14.47
C TRP A 53 10.43 4.52 15.07
N ILE A 54 9.34 4.02 14.51
CA ILE A 54 7.98 4.41 14.89
C ILE A 54 7.36 3.26 15.70
N PRO A 55 6.89 3.50 16.93
CA PRO A 55 6.27 2.45 17.74
C PRO A 55 4.93 2.02 17.14
N ALA A 56 4.76 0.73 16.91
CA ALA A 56 3.51 0.13 16.49
C ALA A 56 2.59 -0.11 17.70
N GLN A 57 1.30 -0.39 17.45
CA GLN A 57 0.30 -0.57 18.51
C GLN A 57 0.56 -1.79 19.41
N ASP A 58 1.27 -2.82 18.91
CA ASP A 58 1.62 -4.02 19.66
C ASP A 58 2.96 -3.92 20.42
N GLY A 59 3.57 -2.72 20.42
CA GLY A 59 4.85 -2.45 21.06
C GLY A 59 6.08 -2.79 20.23
N SER A 60 5.93 -3.39 19.04
CA SER A 60 7.02 -3.56 18.08
C SER A 60 7.41 -2.22 17.46
N ARG A 61 8.60 -2.13 16.89
CA ARG A 61 9.09 -0.90 16.24
C ARG A 61 9.09 -1.08 14.73
N MET A 62 8.50 -0.12 14.04
CA MET A 62 8.53 -0.03 12.59
C MET A 62 9.70 0.83 12.15
N HIS A 63 10.47 0.34 11.20
CA HIS A 63 11.53 1.08 10.54
C HIS A 63 10.94 1.98 9.46
N ALA A 64 11.43 3.19 9.36
CA ALA A 64 11.13 4.10 8.27
C ALA A 64 12.39 4.86 7.87
N LEU A 65 12.45 5.31 6.62
CA LEU A 65 13.46 6.24 6.15
C LEU A 65 12.84 7.61 5.98
N PHE A 66 13.41 8.60 6.64
CA PHE A 66 13.08 10.00 6.41
C PHE A 66 14.12 10.60 5.45
N LEU A 67 13.65 11.08 4.31
CA LEU A 67 14.45 11.75 3.31
C LEU A 67 14.12 13.25 3.39
N PRO A 68 15.00 14.09 3.97
CA PRO A 68 14.73 15.51 4.13
C PRO A 68 14.67 16.24 2.78
N ALA A 69 13.77 17.20 2.64
CA ALA A 69 13.69 18.05 1.47
C ALA A 69 15.00 18.85 1.30
N GLN A 70 15.48 18.95 0.06
CA GLN A 70 16.61 19.82 -0.27
C GLN A 70 16.07 21.22 -0.60
N GLY A 71 16.42 22.21 0.23
CA GLY A 71 15.89 23.56 0.17
C GLY A 71 14.55 23.77 0.89
N PRO A 72 13.79 24.80 0.53
CA PRO A 72 12.48 25.08 1.17
C PRO A 72 11.51 23.91 0.99
N ARG A 73 10.95 23.43 2.09
CA ARG A 73 10.01 22.29 2.05
C ARG A 73 8.65 22.75 1.50
N ARG A 74 8.18 22.07 0.45
CA ARG A 74 6.87 22.27 -0.17
C ARG A 74 5.78 21.41 0.52
N ALA A 75 6.09 20.15 0.78
CA ALA A 75 5.22 19.19 1.46
C ALA A 75 6.02 18.01 1.97
N THR A 76 5.36 17.12 2.73
CA THR A 76 5.92 15.83 3.13
C THR A 76 5.08 14.69 2.55
N VAL A 77 5.75 13.73 1.93
CA VAL A 77 5.16 12.54 1.34
C VAL A 77 5.26 11.38 2.34
N LEU A 78 4.13 10.80 2.72
CA LEU A 78 4.08 9.47 3.34
C LEU A 78 4.08 8.43 2.24
N PHE A 79 5.16 7.68 2.12
CA PHE A 79 5.29 6.63 1.11
C PHE A 79 5.03 5.24 1.69
N LEU A 80 4.13 4.50 1.05
CA LEU A 80 3.68 3.16 1.41
C LEU A 80 4.02 2.19 0.27
N HIS A 81 4.95 1.26 0.52
CA HIS A 81 5.50 0.38 -0.51
C HIS A 81 4.60 -0.81 -0.89
N GLY A 82 4.99 -1.56 -1.90
CA GLY A 82 4.29 -2.73 -2.43
C GLY A 82 4.45 -4.01 -1.58
N ASN A 83 3.94 -5.13 -2.10
CA ASN A 83 3.79 -6.39 -1.35
C ASN A 83 5.06 -7.25 -1.28
N ALA A 84 6.03 -7.07 -2.14
CA ALA A 84 7.25 -7.88 -2.16
C ALA A 84 8.45 -7.05 -1.72
N GLU A 85 9.54 -7.72 -1.33
CA GLU A 85 10.76 -7.05 -0.89
C GLU A 85 10.52 -6.13 0.31
N ASN A 86 11.12 -4.95 0.34
CA ASN A 86 11.00 -3.99 1.42
C ASN A 86 11.40 -2.59 0.96
N LEU A 87 11.47 -1.66 1.90
CA LEU A 87 11.78 -0.27 1.64
C LEU A 87 13.12 -0.06 0.91
N SER A 88 14.14 -0.92 1.11
CA SER A 88 15.45 -0.76 0.48
C SER A 88 15.42 -0.79 -1.05
N SER A 89 14.41 -1.43 -1.66
CA SER A 89 14.19 -1.43 -3.11
C SER A 89 13.14 -0.42 -3.55
N HIS A 90 12.06 -0.28 -2.77
CA HIS A 90 10.92 0.56 -3.15
C HIS A 90 11.17 2.06 -3.01
N VAL A 91 12.08 2.48 -2.11
CA VAL A 91 12.36 3.90 -1.85
C VAL A 91 12.81 4.66 -3.10
N HIS A 92 13.37 3.96 -4.10
CA HIS A 92 13.78 4.57 -5.37
C HIS A 92 12.63 5.20 -6.18
N ALA A 93 11.40 4.76 -5.94
CA ALA A 93 10.22 5.36 -6.58
C ALA A 93 10.02 6.82 -6.18
N VAL A 94 10.51 7.21 -5.00
CA VAL A 94 10.30 8.53 -4.39
C VAL A 94 11.59 9.26 -4.02
N SER A 95 12.77 8.63 -4.14
CA SER A 95 14.07 9.22 -3.74
C SER A 95 14.50 10.44 -4.55
N TRP A 96 13.86 10.73 -5.66
CA TRP A 96 14.06 11.92 -6.48
C TRP A 96 13.29 13.14 -5.94
N LEU A 97 12.27 12.96 -5.11
CA LEU A 97 11.40 14.02 -4.56
C LEU A 97 12.14 15.01 -3.65
N PRO A 98 13.11 14.60 -2.79
CA PRO A 98 13.86 15.54 -1.97
C PRO A 98 14.52 16.68 -2.74
N ALA A 99 15.11 16.38 -3.90
CA ALA A 99 15.71 17.38 -4.78
C ALA A 99 14.69 18.40 -5.35
N GLN A 100 13.40 18.08 -5.27
CA GLN A 100 12.29 18.93 -5.72
C GLN A 100 11.60 19.66 -4.55
N GLY A 101 12.18 19.60 -3.34
CA GLY A 101 11.63 20.25 -2.15
C GLY A 101 10.54 19.46 -1.41
N TYR A 102 10.36 18.18 -1.69
CA TYR A 102 9.43 17.31 -0.97
C TYR A 102 10.19 16.41 0.00
N ALA A 103 9.91 16.51 1.30
CA ALA A 103 10.40 15.50 2.23
C ALA A 103 9.62 14.19 2.03
N VAL A 104 10.24 13.05 2.37
CA VAL A 104 9.58 11.74 2.27
C VAL A 104 9.76 10.99 3.59
N LEU A 105 8.68 10.46 4.14
CA LEU A 105 8.72 9.41 5.14
C LEU A 105 8.29 8.11 4.46
N ALA A 106 9.24 7.21 4.25
CA ALA A 106 9.00 5.93 3.64
C ALA A 106 9.00 4.85 4.72
N LEU A 107 7.91 4.07 4.81
CA LEU A 107 7.65 3.13 5.90
C LEU A 107 7.88 1.69 5.46
N ASP A 108 8.61 0.89 6.26
CA ASP A 108 8.52 -0.57 6.27
C ASP A 108 7.41 -1.01 7.23
N TYR A 109 6.45 -1.79 6.75
CA TYR A 109 5.42 -2.37 7.62
C TYR A 109 6.02 -3.43 8.55
N ARG A 110 5.34 -3.75 9.65
CA ARG A 110 5.74 -4.86 10.53
C ARG A 110 6.03 -6.13 9.74
N GLY A 111 7.19 -6.74 10.00
CA GLY A 111 7.66 -7.96 9.33
C GLY A 111 8.37 -7.74 8.01
N PHE A 112 8.36 -6.54 7.43
CA PHE A 112 9.15 -6.16 6.25
C PHE A 112 10.46 -5.49 6.66
N GLY A 113 11.51 -5.68 5.86
CA GLY A 113 12.80 -5.03 6.02
C GLY A 113 13.37 -5.12 7.45
N LEU A 114 13.64 -3.97 8.04
CA LEU A 114 14.15 -3.88 9.41
C LEU A 114 13.04 -3.80 10.46
N SER A 115 11.77 -3.65 10.07
CA SER A 115 10.64 -3.57 11.00
C SER A 115 10.48 -4.86 11.80
N GLU A 116 10.22 -4.72 13.09
CA GLU A 116 9.92 -5.82 14.00
C GLU A 116 8.51 -6.40 13.73
N GLY A 117 8.11 -7.41 14.48
CA GLY A 117 6.77 -8.00 14.41
C GLY A 117 6.56 -8.93 13.22
N ARG A 118 5.30 -9.11 12.82
CA ARG A 118 4.88 -10.02 11.74
C ARG A 118 3.93 -9.33 10.77
N ALA A 119 4.14 -9.57 9.48
CA ALA A 119 3.27 -9.07 8.43
C ALA A 119 1.93 -9.81 8.41
N ASN A 120 0.85 -9.06 8.42
CA ASN A 120 -0.49 -9.50 8.08
C ASN A 120 -1.30 -8.28 7.59
N VAL A 121 -2.42 -8.52 6.93
CA VAL A 121 -3.19 -7.42 6.30
C VAL A 121 -3.70 -6.41 7.32
N ASP A 122 -4.18 -6.86 8.50
CA ASP A 122 -4.62 -5.96 9.57
C ASP A 122 -3.46 -5.09 10.08
N ALA A 123 -2.28 -5.68 10.31
CA ALA A 123 -1.09 -4.97 10.76
C ALA A 123 -0.67 -3.88 9.76
N ILE A 124 -0.60 -4.17 8.47
CA ILE A 124 -0.20 -3.22 7.43
C ILE A 124 -1.11 -1.97 7.43
N HIS A 125 -2.43 -2.15 7.55
CA HIS A 125 -3.36 -1.02 7.63
C HIS A 125 -3.21 -0.21 8.92
N GLN A 126 -2.96 -0.87 10.06
CA GLN A 126 -2.66 -0.22 11.33
C GLN A 126 -1.34 0.55 11.27
N ASP A 127 -0.30 -0.02 10.68
CA ASP A 127 1.02 0.57 10.54
C ASP A 127 0.98 1.85 9.71
N ALA A 128 0.24 1.84 8.60
CA ALA A 128 0.02 3.04 7.79
C ALA A 128 -0.70 4.15 8.60
N ALA A 129 -1.70 3.78 9.41
CA ALA A 129 -2.42 4.73 10.27
C ALA A 129 -1.51 5.31 11.36
N VAL A 130 -0.66 4.49 11.98
CA VAL A 130 0.33 4.93 12.96
C VAL A 130 1.36 5.87 12.33
N ALA A 131 1.86 5.55 11.13
CA ALA A 131 2.82 6.41 10.43
C ALA A 131 2.22 7.77 10.05
N LEU A 132 0.95 7.81 9.60
CA LEU A 132 0.24 9.06 9.35
C LEU A 132 0.08 9.86 10.64
N ALA A 133 -0.35 9.21 11.73
CA ALA A 133 -0.50 9.87 13.04
C ALA A 133 0.83 10.41 13.56
N TRP A 134 1.93 9.68 13.36
CA TRP A 134 3.28 10.13 13.72
C TRP A 134 3.69 11.40 12.96
N LEU A 135 3.42 11.50 11.67
CA LEU A 135 3.65 12.72 10.88
C LEU A 135 2.76 13.87 11.33
N LEU A 136 1.50 13.61 11.65
CA LEU A 136 0.54 14.61 12.09
C LEU A 136 0.85 15.15 13.49
N ALA A 137 1.55 14.37 14.32
CA ALA A 137 2.02 14.81 15.64
C ALA A 137 3.22 15.77 15.55
N GLN A 138 3.87 15.88 14.38
CA GLN A 138 4.91 16.89 14.17
C GLN A 138 4.27 18.26 13.95
N GLU A 139 5.00 19.33 14.31
CA GLU A 139 4.54 20.69 14.07
C GLU A 139 4.18 20.92 12.58
N PRO A 140 3.04 21.54 12.26
CA PRO A 140 2.62 21.78 10.87
C PRO A 140 3.66 22.48 10.03
N THR A 141 4.38 23.45 10.61
CA THR A 141 5.48 24.17 9.94
C THR A 141 6.69 23.25 9.67
N ALA A 142 6.85 22.19 10.45
CA ALA A 142 7.93 21.22 10.23
C ALA A 142 7.61 20.19 9.14
N THR A 143 6.33 19.91 8.85
CA THR A 143 5.93 18.93 7.82
C THR A 143 5.37 19.56 6.55
N GLY A 144 4.76 20.74 6.66
CA GLY A 144 3.93 21.29 5.60
C GLY A 144 2.68 20.44 5.32
N PRO A 145 2.03 20.61 4.16
CA PRO A 145 0.97 19.74 3.70
C PRO A 145 1.46 18.31 3.54
N LEU A 146 0.59 17.32 3.79
CA LEU A 146 0.91 15.91 3.64
C LEU A 146 0.38 15.35 2.32
N ILE A 147 1.17 14.53 1.67
CA ILE A 147 0.77 13.77 0.49
C ILE A 147 0.91 12.29 0.84
N VAL A 148 -0.13 11.51 0.62
CA VAL A 148 -0.06 10.06 0.79
C VAL A 148 0.20 9.43 -0.57
N TYR A 149 1.29 8.70 -0.69
CA TYR A 149 1.66 8.01 -1.93
C TYR A 149 1.85 6.52 -1.67
N GLY A 150 1.04 5.69 -2.30
CA GLY A 150 1.16 4.24 -2.17
C GLY A 150 1.35 3.54 -3.49
N GLN A 151 2.21 2.49 -3.50
CA GLN A 151 2.44 1.63 -4.66
C GLN A 151 1.84 0.24 -4.46
N SER A 152 1.13 -0.29 -5.46
CA SER A 152 0.58 -1.65 -5.45
C SER A 152 -0.26 -1.91 -4.18
N LEU A 153 0.15 -2.81 -3.30
CA LEU A 153 -0.44 -3.00 -1.98
C LEU A 153 -0.54 -1.68 -1.22
N GLY A 154 0.55 -0.92 -1.16
CA GLY A 154 0.59 0.39 -0.51
C GLY A 154 -0.40 1.38 -1.10
N GLY A 155 -0.69 1.31 -2.40
CA GLY A 155 -1.73 2.11 -3.05
C GLY A 155 -3.13 1.79 -2.54
N SER A 156 -3.46 0.51 -2.38
CA SER A 156 -4.73 0.06 -1.81
C SER A 156 -4.85 0.42 -0.33
N VAL A 157 -3.74 0.33 0.42
CA VAL A 157 -3.64 0.76 1.83
C VAL A 157 -3.83 2.27 1.94
N ALA A 158 -3.18 3.06 1.07
CA ALA A 158 -3.27 4.52 1.05
C ALA A 158 -4.70 5.02 0.80
N ILE A 159 -5.42 4.41 -0.15
CA ILE A 159 -6.84 4.72 -0.41
C ILE A 159 -7.67 4.53 0.85
N ARG A 160 -7.51 3.41 1.53
CA ARG A 160 -8.26 3.11 2.75
C ARG A 160 -7.86 4.02 3.90
N LEU A 161 -6.56 4.29 4.06
CA LEU A 161 -6.02 5.21 5.06
C LEU A 161 -6.67 6.60 4.96
N VAL A 162 -6.66 7.20 3.75
CA VAL A 162 -7.22 8.54 3.52
C VAL A 162 -8.73 8.54 3.63
N ALA A 163 -9.42 7.48 3.17
CA ALA A 163 -10.88 7.36 3.28
C ALA A 163 -11.35 7.25 4.75
N GLN A 164 -10.51 6.77 5.66
CA GLN A 164 -10.79 6.62 7.09
C GLN A 164 -10.25 7.77 7.95
N ALA A 165 -9.49 8.70 7.36
CA ALA A 165 -8.96 9.87 8.05
C ALA A 165 -10.10 10.72 8.64
N ASP A 166 -9.93 11.17 9.87
CA ASP A 166 -10.86 12.09 10.53
C ASP A 166 -10.77 13.51 9.93
N ALA A 167 -11.64 14.42 10.37
CA ALA A 167 -11.73 15.77 9.81
C ALA A 167 -10.42 16.57 10.01
N VAL A 168 -9.71 16.38 11.13
CA VAL A 168 -8.46 17.09 11.43
C VAL A 168 -7.33 16.56 10.53
N GLN A 169 -7.23 15.25 10.42
CA GLN A 169 -6.26 14.58 9.55
C GLN A 169 -6.44 15.00 8.08
N ARG A 170 -7.70 15.03 7.61
CA ARG A 170 -8.06 15.38 6.23
C ARG A 170 -7.65 16.81 5.85
N GLN A 171 -7.71 17.75 6.79
CA GLN A 171 -7.25 19.13 6.55
C GLN A 171 -5.75 19.23 6.26
N ARG A 172 -4.95 18.27 6.73
CA ARG A 172 -3.51 18.22 6.53
C ARG A 172 -3.11 17.45 5.25
N ILE A 173 -4.03 16.64 4.68
CA ILE A 173 -3.74 15.82 3.49
C ILE A 173 -4.08 16.61 2.23
N ALA A 174 -3.05 16.98 1.48
CA ALA A 174 -3.16 17.75 0.25
C ALA A 174 -3.54 16.90 -0.98
N ALA A 175 -3.09 15.65 -1.03
CA ALA A 175 -3.40 14.72 -2.11
C ALA A 175 -3.16 13.25 -1.72
N LEU A 176 -3.79 12.36 -2.48
CA LEU A 176 -3.54 10.92 -2.48
C LEU A 176 -3.11 10.46 -3.86
N ILE A 177 -2.00 9.72 -3.95
CA ILE A 177 -1.51 9.07 -5.16
C ILE A 177 -1.52 7.57 -4.94
N ALA A 178 -2.22 6.84 -5.80
CA ALA A 178 -2.26 5.38 -5.79
C ALA A 178 -1.70 4.85 -7.12
N ASP A 179 -0.47 4.37 -7.08
CA ASP A 179 0.28 3.84 -8.22
C ASP A 179 0.11 2.33 -8.30
N SER A 180 -0.44 1.85 -9.41
CA SER A 180 -0.65 0.42 -9.70
C SER A 180 -1.46 -0.30 -8.61
N ALA A 181 -2.41 0.41 -7.96
CA ALA A 181 -3.20 -0.11 -6.85
C ALA A 181 -4.25 -1.12 -7.32
N PHE A 182 -4.47 -2.17 -6.53
CA PHE A 182 -5.59 -3.08 -6.76
C PHE A 182 -6.87 -2.60 -6.04
N SER A 183 -8.03 -2.86 -6.65
CA SER A 183 -9.32 -2.40 -6.13
C SER A 183 -9.84 -3.26 -4.97
N SER A 184 -9.55 -4.59 -4.98
CA SER A 184 -9.97 -5.48 -3.90
C SER A 184 -9.00 -6.65 -3.70
N TYR A 185 -8.83 -7.07 -2.45
CA TYR A 185 -8.00 -8.22 -2.09
C TYR A 185 -8.49 -9.52 -2.73
N ARG A 186 -9.80 -9.74 -2.71
CA ARG A 186 -10.41 -10.92 -3.34
C ARG A 186 -10.29 -10.88 -4.87
N GLY A 187 -10.43 -9.69 -5.47
CA GLY A 187 -10.28 -9.50 -6.92
C GLY A 187 -8.89 -9.88 -7.40
N ILE A 188 -7.86 -9.28 -6.81
CA ILE A 188 -6.47 -9.56 -7.21
C ILE A 188 -6.08 -11.01 -6.90
N ALA A 189 -6.53 -11.60 -5.78
CA ALA A 189 -6.29 -13.00 -5.48
C ALA A 189 -6.91 -13.93 -6.53
N ARG A 190 -8.17 -13.65 -6.96
CA ARG A 190 -8.83 -14.41 -8.02
C ARG A 190 -8.07 -14.32 -9.34
N GLU A 191 -7.63 -13.12 -9.73
CA GLU A 191 -6.86 -12.93 -10.96
C GLU A 191 -5.51 -13.66 -10.92
N LYS A 192 -4.82 -13.67 -9.77
CA LYS A 192 -3.58 -14.45 -9.59
C LYS A 192 -3.81 -15.95 -9.65
N LEU A 193 -4.87 -16.45 -9.02
CA LEU A 193 -5.25 -17.86 -9.10
C LEU A 193 -5.62 -18.26 -10.54
N ALA A 194 -6.18 -17.34 -11.34
CA ALA A 194 -6.52 -17.59 -12.73
C ALA A 194 -5.29 -17.72 -13.65
N GLN A 195 -4.15 -17.15 -13.28
CA GLN A 195 -2.89 -17.24 -14.05
C GLN A 195 -2.20 -18.59 -13.92
N VAL A 196 -2.54 -19.39 -12.92
CA VAL A 196 -1.95 -20.71 -12.68
C VAL A 196 -2.94 -21.80 -13.12
N TRP A 197 -2.56 -22.61 -14.08
CA TRP A 197 -3.44 -23.62 -14.70
C TRP A 197 -4.07 -24.58 -13.66
N LEU A 198 -3.34 -24.94 -12.61
CA LEU A 198 -3.80 -25.83 -11.56
C LEU A 198 -4.91 -25.22 -10.70
N THR A 199 -4.84 -23.92 -10.44
CA THR A 199 -5.81 -23.20 -9.60
C THR A 199 -6.88 -22.48 -10.42
N TRP A 200 -6.72 -22.39 -11.75
CA TRP A 200 -7.67 -21.73 -12.63
C TRP A 200 -9.13 -22.19 -12.46
N PRO A 201 -9.44 -23.51 -12.39
CA PRO A 201 -10.84 -23.93 -12.21
C PRO A 201 -11.37 -23.65 -10.79
N LEU A 202 -10.48 -23.42 -9.82
CA LEU A 202 -10.81 -23.17 -8.41
C LEU A 202 -10.68 -21.71 -8.01
N GLN A 203 -10.34 -20.80 -8.95
CA GLN A 203 -10.09 -19.38 -8.67
C GLN A 203 -11.26 -18.71 -7.91
N ALA A 204 -12.50 -19.00 -8.27
CA ALA A 204 -13.67 -18.41 -7.63
C ALA A 204 -13.83 -18.90 -6.18
N PRO A 205 -13.94 -20.21 -5.88
CA PRO A 205 -14.08 -20.66 -4.50
C PRO A 205 -12.85 -20.34 -3.64
N LEU A 206 -11.61 -20.46 -4.16
CA LEU A 206 -10.41 -20.16 -3.38
C LEU A 206 -10.30 -18.66 -3.06
N SER A 207 -10.71 -17.77 -3.97
CA SER A 207 -10.69 -16.34 -3.68
C SER A 207 -11.64 -15.93 -2.56
N LEU A 208 -12.70 -16.71 -2.28
CA LEU A 208 -13.61 -16.45 -1.17
C LEU A 208 -12.96 -16.65 0.21
N LEU A 209 -11.84 -17.40 0.27
CA LEU A 209 -11.05 -17.56 1.50
C LEU A 209 -10.26 -16.29 1.85
N ILE A 210 -10.12 -15.36 0.91
CA ILE A 210 -9.43 -14.07 1.12
C ILE A 210 -10.43 -13.06 1.67
N SER A 211 -10.09 -12.46 2.82
CA SER A 211 -10.91 -11.38 3.40
C SER A 211 -10.92 -10.17 2.47
N ASN A 212 -12.11 -9.63 2.21
CA ASN A 212 -12.29 -8.41 1.42
C ASN A 212 -12.44 -7.15 2.31
N ARG A 213 -12.30 -7.29 3.63
CA ARG A 213 -12.58 -6.25 4.63
C ARG A 213 -11.86 -4.92 4.35
N TYR A 214 -10.65 -4.99 3.78
CA TYR A 214 -9.82 -3.82 3.54
C TYR A 214 -9.79 -3.37 2.08
N SER A 215 -10.71 -3.83 1.25
CA SER A 215 -10.72 -3.48 -0.18
C SER A 215 -10.89 -1.98 -0.39
N ALA A 216 -10.07 -1.45 -1.28
CA ALA A 216 -10.02 -0.01 -1.58
C ALA A 216 -11.32 0.47 -2.25
N VAL A 217 -11.91 -0.35 -3.12
CA VAL A 217 -13.14 -0.01 -3.85
C VAL A 217 -14.34 0.25 -2.93
N ASP A 218 -14.37 -0.37 -1.75
CA ASP A 218 -15.49 -0.23 -0.78
C ASP A 218 -15.49 1.13 -0.06
N VAL A 219 -14.43 1.95 -0.23
CA VAL A 219 -14.25 3.22 0.51
C VAL A 219 -13.73 4.37 -0.33
N VAL A 220 -13.34 4.14 -1.59
CA VAL A 220 -12.72 5.15 -2.45
C VAL A 220 -13.62 6.36 -2.70
N ASP A 221 -14.94 6.20 -2.63
CA ASP A 221 -15.94 7.25 -2.72
C ASP A 221 -15.88 8.26 -1.54
N ARG A 222 -15.19 7.91 -0.45
CA ARG A 222 -15.06 8.74 0.76
C ARG A 222 -13.82 9.63 0.76
N ILE A 223 -12.96 9.55 -0.26
CA ILE A 223 -11.72 10.33 -0.33
C ILE A 223 -12.02 11.83 -0.54
N GLY A 224 -12.96 12.16 -1.41
CA GLY A 224 -13.30 13.55 -1.67
C GLY A 224 -13.59 14.37 -0.40
N PRO A 225 -13.19 15.64 -0.35
CA PRO A 225 -12.64 16.49 -1.43
C PRO A 225 -11.10 16.42 -1.60
N ILE A 226 -10.39 15.48 -1.00
CA ILE A 226 -8.95 15.31 -1.19
C ILE A 226 -8.70 14.86 -2.63
N PRO A 227 -7.81 15.53 -3.41
CA PRO A 227 -7.46 15.12 -4.76
C PRO A 227 -6.88 13.71 -4.81
N LEU A 228 -7.47 12.86 -5.66
CA LEU A 228 -7.03 11.48 -5.90
C LEU A 228 -6.40 11.36 -7.28
N LEU A 229 -5.15 10.90 -7.35
CA LEU A 229 -4.50 10.47 -8.57
C LEU A 229 -4.35 8.95 -8.59
N LEU A 230 -4.95 8.31 -9.58
CA LEU A 230 -4.71 6.90 -9.90
C LEU A 230 -3.71 6.85 -11.07
N LEU A 231 -2.53 6.30 -10.81
CA LEU A 231 -1.45 6.15 -11.79
C LEU A 231 -1.29 4.66 -12.12
N HIS A 232 -1.27 4.26 -13.41
CA HIS A 232 -1.18 2.84 -13.78
C HIS A 232 -0.50 2.64 -15.13
N GLY A 233 0.31 1.59 -15.25
CA GLY A 233 0.90 1.17 -16.52
C GLY A 233 -0.08 0.30 -17.31
N GLU A 234 -0.25 0.58 -18.61
CA GLU A 234 -1.16 -0.22 -19.46
C GLU A 234 -0.69 -1.67 -19.66
N ASN A 235 0.62 -1.91 -19.52
CA ASN A 235 1.22 -3.24 -19.66
C ASN A 235 1.51 -3.91 -18.30
N ASP A 236 0.84 -3.46 -17.22
CA ASP A 236 0.98 -4.06 -15.91
C ASP A 236 0.37 -5.47 -15.87
N VAL A 237 1.24 -6.49 -15.80
CA VAL A 237 0.85 -7.92 -15.71
C VAL A 237 0.71 -8.40 -14.25
N VAL A 238 1.13 -7.57 -13.28
CA VAL A 238 1.02 -7.88 -11.86
C VAL A 238 -0.34 -7.47 -11.34
N VAL A 239 -0.74 -6.22 -11.56
CA VAL A 239 -2.06 -5.70 -11.25
C VAL A 239 -2.64 -5.13 -12.55
N PRO A 240 -3.63 -5.75 -13.17
CA PRO A 240 -4.25 -5.21 -14.40
C PRO A 240 -4.81 -3.81 -14.17
N PHE A 241 -4.62 -2.90 -15.13
CA PHE A 241 -5.07 -1.50 -15.02
C PHE A 241 -6.59 -1.34 -14.86
N SER A 242 -7.36 -2.40 -15.16
CA SER A 242 -8.80 -2.46 -14.89
C SER A 242 -9.14 -2.24 -13.40
N HIS A 243 -8.18 -2.50 -12.48
CA HIS A 243 -8.35 -2.16 -11.07
C HIS A 243 -8.41 -0.66 -10.85
N SER A 244 -7.51 0.12 -11.46
CA SER A 244 -7.57 1.60 -11.38
C SER A 244 -8.79 2.16 -12.09
N GLN A 245 -9.24 1.55 -13.19
CA GLN A 245 -10.50 1.97 -13.85
C GLN A 245 -11.71 1.76 -12.93
N ARG A 246 -11.78 0.63 -12.19
CA ARG A 246 -12.83 0.38 -11.19
C ARG A 246 -12.78 1.38 -10.04
N LEU A 247 -11.59 1.67 -9.51
CA LEU A 247 -11.40 2.67 -8.46
C LEU A 247 -11.82 4.06 -8.96
N TYR A 248 -11.44 4.42 -10.18
CA TYR A 248 -11.82 5.70 -10.78
C TYR A 248 -13.32 5.84 -10.95
N ALA A 249 -14.01 4.78 -11.37
CA ALA A 249 -15.45 4.79 -11.56
C ALA A 249 -16.20 5.09 -10.25
N GLU A 250 -15.76 4.52 -9.13
CA GLU A 250 -16.40 4.66 -7.81
C GLU A 250 -15.94 5.92 -7.04
N ALA A 251 -14.75 6.46 -7.34
CA ALA A 251 -14.24 7.63 -6.64
C ALA A 251 -15.06 8.89 -6.97
N ARG A 252 -15.14 9.82 -6.01
CA ARG A 252 -15.71 11.16 -6.20
C ARG A 252 -14.63 12.17 -6.58
N GLU A 253 -15.09 13.29 -7.19
CA GLU A 253 -14.20 14.42 -7.49
C GLU A 253 -13.61 15.06 -6.21
N PRO A 254 -12.41 15.66 -6.32
CA PRO A 254 -11.52 15.71 -7.51
C PRO A 254 -10.70 14.44 -7.69
N LYS A 255 -10.72 13.88 -8.91
CA LYS A 255 -10.01 12.65 -9.24
C LYS A 255 -9.37 12.71 -10.63
N GLU A 256 -8.22 12.07 -10.78
CA GLU A 256 -7.56 11.87 -12.06
C GLU A 256 -7.14 10.41 -12.22
N ILE A 257 -7.11 9.94 -13.46
CA ILE A 257 -6.50 8.65 -13.82
C ILE A 257 -5.49 8.87 -14.95
N TRP A 258 -4.27 8.39 -14.74
CA TRP A 258 -3.22 8.42 -15.75
C TRP A 258 -2.86 6.99 -16.12
N LEU A 259 -3.30 6.56 -17.30
CA LEU A 259 -2.88 5.30 -17.90
C LEU A 259 -1.65 5.58 -18.75
N ILE A 260 -0.52 4.94 -18.42
CA ILE A 260 0.77 5.21 -19.06
C ILE A 260 1.05 4.13 -20.10
N PRO A 261 1.05 4.49 -21.41
CA PRO A 261 1.31 3.54 -22.50
C PRO A 261 2.65 2.83 -22.32
N GLY A 262 2.63 1.50 -22.42
CA GLY A 262 3.81 0.65 -22.24
C GLY A 262 4.42 0.66 -20.85
N GLY A 263 3.75 1.26 -19.84
CA GLY A 263 4.15 1.20 -18.44
C GLY A 263 3.89 -0.18 -17.86
N GLN A 264 4.78 -0.64 -17.00
CA GLN A 264 4.65 -1.89 -16.27
C GLN A 264 4.33 -1.63 -14.79
N HIS A 265 4.38 -2.68 -13.97
CA HIS A 265 4.06 -2.58 -12.55
C HIS A 265 5.07 -1.69 -11.81
N ILE A 266 4.60 -0.60 -11.19
CA ILE A 266 5.36 0.32 -10.34
C ILE A 266 6.69 0.86 -10.93
N ASP A 267 6.85 0.83 -12.26
CA ASP A 267 8.07 1.36 -12.94
C ASP A 267 7.91 2.79 -13.47
N LEU A 268 6.75 3.39 -13.28
CA LEU A 268 6.31 4.59 -13.99
C LEU A 268 7.15 5.82 -13.63
N THR A 269 7.57 5.94 -12.37
CA THR A 269 8.46 7.03 -11.91
C THR A 269 9.92 6.90 -12.37
N ARG A 270 10.27 5.84 -13.09
CA ARG A 270 11.56 5.77 -13.81
C ARG A 270 11.56 6.65 -15.06
N ARG A 271 10.39 6.99 -15.59
CA ARG A 271 10.23 7.83 -16.78
C ARG A 271 10.22 9.30 -16.40
N GLU A 272 11.14 10.07 -16.96
CA GLU A 272 11.28 11.51 -16.66
C GLU A 272 9.99 12.28 -16.97
N SER A 273 9.31 11.97 -18.07
CA SER A 273 8.03 12.63 -18.43
C SER A 273 6.94 12.40 -17.38
N VAL A 274 6.91 11.22 -16.75
CA VAL A 274 5.96 10.92 -15.66
C VAL A 274 6.35 11.70 -14.41
N ARG A 275 7.64 11.77 -14.05
CA ARG A 275 8.11 12.57 -12.90
C ARG A 275 7.76 14.06 -13.06
N GLN A 276 7.99 14.63 -14.24
CA GLN A 276 7.67 16.04 -14.51
C GLN A 276 6.17 16.30 -14.38
N ARG A 277 5.32 15.45 -14.95
CA ARG A 277 3.87 15.57 -14.82
C ARG A 277 3.42 15.40 -13.38
N LEU A 278 4.03 14.43 -12.65
CA LEU A 278 3.73 14.18 -11.25
C LEU A 278 4.13 15.37 -10.38
N LEU A 279 5.29 16.01 -10.66
CA LEU A 279 5.73 17.20 -9.96
C LEU A 279 4.73 18.35 -10.12
N GLN A 280 4.22 18.59 -11.32
CA GLN A 280 3.17 19.61 -11.56
C GLN A 280 1.89 19.33 -10.77
N TYR A 281 1.48 18.05 -10.70
CA TYR A 281 0.34 17.63 -9.88
C TYR A 281 0.58 17.89 -8.40
N LEU A 282 1.76 17.49 -7.89
CA LEU A 282 2.16 17.69 -6.49
C LEU A 282 2.23 19.18 -6.12
N ASP A 283 2.82 20.02 -6.98
CA ASP A 283 2.91 21.48 -6.77
C ASP A 283 1.53 22.13 -6.69
N THR A 284 0.61 21.70 -7.56
CA THR A 284 -0.78 22.18 -7.55
C THR A 284 -1.51 21.77 -6.26
N ALA A 285 -1.32 20.54 -5.82
CA ALA A 285 -1.95 20.02 -4.61
C ALA A 285 -1.39 20.70 -3.35
N ALA A 286 -0.06 20.80 -3.24
CA ALA A 286 0.60 21.45 -2.11
C ALA A 286 0.27 22.94 -2.01
N GLY A 287 0.21 23.66 -3.15
CA GLY A 287 -0.13 25.07 -3.20
C GLY A 287 -1.58 25.40 -2.80
N LYS A 288 -2.52 24.47 -3.05
CA LYS A 288 -3.93 24.62 -2.60
C LYS A 288 -4.11 24.35 -1.11
N ALA A 289 -3.21 23.59 -0.49
CA ALA A 289 -3.27 23.22 0.93
C ALA A 289 -2.40 24.11 1.82
N ALA A 290 -1.63 25.05 1.26
CA ALA A 290 -0.90 26.04 2.04
C ALA A 290 -1.89 27.00 2.71
N PRO A 291 -1.69 27.34 4.01
CA PRO A 291 -2.59 28.20 4.77
C PRO A 291 -2.66 29.63 4.24
#